data_6b2fd807a7f6e38c933dd283bd282af8
#
_entry.id   6b2fd807a7f6e38c933dd283bd282af8
#
_cell.length_a   1.000
_cell.length_b   1.000
_cell.length_c   1.000
_cell.angle_alpha   90.00
_cell.angle_beta   90.00
_cell.angle_gamma   90.00
#
_symmetry.space_group_name_H-M   'P 1'
#
loop_
_entity.id
_entity.type
_entity.pdbx_description
1 polymer ?
#
loop_
_entity_poly.entity_id
_entity_poly.type
_entity_poly.pdbx_seq_one_letter_code
_entity_poly.pdbx_strand_id
1 'polypeptide(L)'
;MKKIKNVIIFSNNHDWHSKQLKKELQKLSCKVFYRSLEDCYINTSLKKKIYIPGFEQTLPDGCFVRIIGKGSFEQITRRLTILHVLKALKIPLFNDIDCIEKTTDKSMTTFLLSYFGLKTPLTWVPEKKRIAKEILQKKSKK
;
A
#
# COMPACT_ATOMS: atom_id res chain seq x y z
N MET A 1 -4.66 -26.28 21.05
CA MET A 1 -4.01 -24.95 21.22
C MET A 1 -4.24 -24.11 19.96
N LYS A 2 -4.72 -22.86 20.08
CA LYS A 2 -4.84 -21.96 18.92
C LYS A 2 -3.44 -21.59 18.43
N LYS A 3 -3.14 -21.84 17.15
CA LYS A 3 -1.83 -21.48 16.55
C LYS A 3 -1.64 -19.97 16.61
N ILE A 4 -0.55 -19.51 17.22
CA ILE A 4 -0.17 -18.09 17.25
C ILE A 4 0.13 -17.65 15.84
N LYS A 5 -0.53 -16.59 15.37
CA LYS A 5 -0.33 -16.02 14.03
C LYS A 5 0.78 -14.98 14.04
N ASN A 6 1.68 -15.06 13.07
CA ASN A 6 2.71 -14.07 12.84
C ASN A 6 2.20 -13.02 11.85
N VAL A 7 2.08 -11.78 12.28
CA VAL A 7 1.52 -10.69 11.48
C VAL A 7 2.55 -9.60 11.29
N ILE A 8 2.69 -9.10 10.07
CA ILE A 8 3.55 -7.95 9.75
C ILE A 8 2.70 -6.69 9.68
N ILE A 9 3.19 -5.60 10.25
CA ILE A 9 2.75 -4.23 9.95
C ILE A 9 3.84 -3.58 9.12
N PHE A 10 3.57 -3.33 7.83
CA PHE A 10 4.47 -2.56 6.98
C PHE A 10 4.38 -1.09 7.32
N SER A 11 5.43 -0.57 7.93
CA SER A 11 5.56 0.82 8.34
C SER A 11 7.02 1.20 8.55
N ASN A 12 7.44 2.34 8.01
CA ASN A 12 8.77 2.89 8.24
C ASN A 12 8.85 3.65 9.57
N ASN A 13 7.70 4.06 10.11
CA ASN A 13 7.60 4.82 11.36
C ASN A 13 6.66 4.12 12.33
N HIS A 14 7.05 4.06 13.59
CA HIS A 14 6.20 3.56 14.67
C HIS A 14 5.27 4.68 15.15
N ASP A 15 4.39 5.17 14.24
CA ASP A 15 3.41 6.20 14.56
C ASP A 15 2.35 5.69 15.56
N TRP A 16 1.50 6.59 16.05
CA TRP A 16 0.45 6.27 17.00
C TRP A 16 -0.48 5.17 16.45
N HIS A 17 -0.87 5.26 15.17
CA HIS A 17 -1.77 4.29 14.53
C HIS A 17 -1.15 2.89 14.47
N SER A 18 0.13 2.79 14.07
CA SER A 18 0.86 1.52 14.03
C SER A 18 0.97 0.89 15.42
N LYS A 19 1.21 1.72 16.45
CA LYS A 19 1.29 1.25 17.85
C LYS A 19 -0.07 0.73 18.34
N GLN A 20 -1.17 1.44 18.06
CA GLN A 20 -2.52 0.98 18.44
C GLN A 20 -2.88 -0.32 17.71
N LEU A 21 -2.64 -0.40 16.40
CA LEU A 21 -2.88 -1.62 15.63
C LEU A 21 -2.12 -2.80 16.19
N LYS A 22 -0.83 -2.63 16.53
CA LYS A 22 -0.04 -3.67 17.20
C LYS A 22 -0.67 -4.12 18.51
N LYS A 23 -1.08 -3.16 19.37
CA LYS A 23 -1.70 -3.45 20.65
C LYS A 23 -2.97 -4.29 20.50
N GLU A 24 -3.84 -3.94 19.55
CA GLU A 24 -5.08 -4.70 19.33
C GLU A 24 -4.80 -6.09 18.75
N LEU A 25 -3.86 -6.22 17.81
CA LEU A 25 -3.46 -7.54 17.27
C LEU A 25 -2.85 -8.45 18.37
N GLN A 26 -2.09 -7.88 19.30
CA GLN A 26 -1.54 -8.64 20.43
C GLN A 26 -2.62 -9.16 21.38
N LYS A 27 -3.70 -8.39 21.62
CA LYS A 27 -4.87 -8.88 22.37
C LYS A 27 -5.54 -10.09 21.68
N LEU A 28 -5.46 -10.16 20.36
CA LEU A 28 -5.91 -11.31 19.56
C LEU A 28 -4.91 -12.46 19.49
N SER A 29 -3.91 -12.46 20.38
CA SER A 29 -2.85 -13.47 20.45
C SER A 29 -2.01 -13.57 19.16
N CYS A 30 -1.83 -12.45 18.44
CA CYS A 30 -0.93 -12.37 17.32
C CYS A 30 0.47 -11.96 17.77
N LYS A 31 1.50 -12.57 17.19
CA LYS A 31 2.89 -12.08 17.26
C LYS A 31 3.10 -11.06 16.14
N VAL A 32 3.38 -9.81 16.49
CA VAL A 32 3.37 -8.68 15.55
C VAL A 32 4.77 -8.14 15.32
N PHE A 33 5.13 -7.99 14.05
CA PHE A 33 6.43 -7.52 13.59
C PHE A 33 6.25 -6.24 12.76
N TYR A 34 7.10 -5.24 13.00
CA TYR A 34 7.23 -4.10 12.08
C TYR A 34 8.28 -4.43 11.02
N ARG A 35 7.98 -4.12 9.77
CA ARG A 35 8.93 -4.23 8.64
C ARG A 35 8.74 -3.05 7.69
N SER A 36 9.82 -2.66 7.03
CA SER A 36 9.75 -1.75 5.89
C SER A 36 9.63 -2.55 4.59
N LEU A 37 8.81 -2.06 3.66
CA LEU A 37 8.78 -2.60 2.30
C LEU A 37 10.11 -2.36 1.56
N GLU A 38 10.90 -1.38 2.01
CA GLU A 38 12.21 -1.05 1.45
C GLU A 38 13.24 -2.16 1.67
N ASP A 39 13.10 -2.90 2.78
CA ASP A 39 14.00 -4.00 3.15
C ASP A 39 13.60 -5.34 2.52
N CYS A 40 12.45 -5.38 1.83
CA CYS A 40 11.97 -6.56 1.16
C CYS A 40 12.43 -6.60 -0.30
N TYR A 41 12.69 -7.78 -0.83
CA TYR A 41 13.04 -7.94 -2.24
C TYR A 41 12.59 -9.27 -2.83
N ILE A 42 12.47 -9.31 -4.15
CA ILE A 42 12.18 -10.53 -4.90
C ILE A 42 13.50 -11.23 -5.17
N ASN A 43 13.53 -12.54 -4.91
CA ASN A 43 14.64 -13.40 -5.24
C ASN A 43 14.11 -14.71 -5.82
N THR A 44 14.25 -14.88 -7.13
CA THR A 44 13.72 -16.03 -7.86
C THR A 44 14.45 -17.35 -7.54
N SER A 45 15.63 -17.29 -6.92
CA SER A 45 16.35 -18.48 -6.44
C SER A 45 15.74 -19.04 -5.16
N LEU A 46 15.07 -18.23 -4.36
CA LEU A 46 14.41 -18.68 -3.14
C LEU A 46 13.16 -19.51 -3.46
N LYS A 47 12.87 -20.53 -2.67
CA LYS A 47 11.64 -21.34 -2.78
C LYS A 47 10.38 -20.45 -2.75
N LYS A 48 10.35 -19.44 -1.92
CA LYS A 48 9.21 -18.51 -1.74
C LYS A 48 9.26 -17.29 -2.66
N LYS A 49 10.33 -17.13 -3.45
CA LYS A 49 10.52 -16.04 -4.42
C LYS A 49 10.56 -14.62 -3.82
N ILE A 50 10.47 -14.50 -2.49
CA ILE A 50 10.49 -13.22 -1.76
C ILE A 50 11.33 -13.34 -0.50
N TYR A 51 12.07 -12.28 -0.21
CA TYR A 51 12.77 -12.08 1.05
C TYR A 51 12.07 -11.01 1.88
N ILE A 52 11.82 -11.33 3.14
CA ILE A 52 11.30 -10.43 4.15
C ILE A 52 12.14 -10.62 5.41
N PRO A 53 12.77 -9.57 5.97
CA PRO A 53 13.63 -9.70 7.15
C PRO A 53 12.91 -10.40 8.31
N GLY A 54 13.53 -11.47 8.85
CA GLY A 54 12.98 -12.28 9.94
C GLY A 54 11.88 -13.26 9.52
N PHE A 55 11.65 -13.43 8.20
CA PHE A 55 10.70 -14.38 7.63
C PHE A 55 11.34 -15.25 6.55
N GLU A 56 12.65 -15.50 6.67
CA GLU A 56 13.43 -16.26 5.69
C GLU A 56 12.93 -17.71 5.57
N GLN A 57 12.52 -18.31 6.68
CA GLN A 57 12.08 -19.71 6.73
C GLN A 57 10.56 -19.87 6.54
N THR A 58 9.77 -18.90 7.01
CA THR A 58 8.29 -18.98 6.97
C THR A 58 7.73 -17.66 6.48
N LEU A 59 6.60 -17.70 5.76
CA LEU A 59 5.87 -16.49 5.41
C LEU A 59 4.98 -16.04 6.59
N PRO A 60 4.64 -14.75 6.68
CA PRO A 60 3.68 -14.27 7.67
C PRO A 60 2.28 -14.85 7.40
N ASP A 61 1.46 -14.94 8.44
CA ASP A 61 0.06 -15.35 8.33
C ASP A 61 -0.86 -14.23 7.81
N GLY A 62 -0.36 -12.99 7.77
CA GLY A 62 -1.06 -11.83 7.22
C GLY A 62 -0.23 -10.55 7.37
N CYS A 63 -0.57 -9.53 6.60
CA CYS A 63 0.13 -8.25 6.61
C CYS A 63 -0.84 -7.08 6.62
N PHE A 64 -0.51 -6.06 7.41
CA PHE A 64 -1.15 -4.74 7.38
C PHE A 64 -0.22 -3.75 6.69
N VAL A 65 -0.71 -3.10 5.64
CA VAL A 65 0.06 -2.08 4.93
C VAL A 65 -0.34 -0.71 5.45
N ARG A 66 0.47 -0.17 6.35
CA ARG A 66 0.21 1.14 6.94
C ARG A 66 0.84 2.26 6.12
N ILE A 67 2.05 2.07 5.63
CA ILE A 67 2.80 3.05 4.85
C ILE A 67 3.59 2.33 3.76
N ILE A 68 3.52 2.85 2.52
CA ILE A 68 4.39 2.40 1.42
C ILE A 68 5.75 3.11 1.48
N GLY A 69 5.78 4.30 2.10
CA GLY A 69 6.96 5.14 2.20
C GLY A 69 7.13 6.12 1.02
N LYS A 70 7.95 7.16 1.22
CA LYS A 70 8.32 8.12 0.18
C LYS A 70 9.41 7.52 -0.71
N GLY A 71 9.44 7.92 -1.98
CA GLY A 71 10.49 7.46 -2.91
C GLY A 71 10.26 7.95 -4.33
N SER A 72 11.17 7.57 -5.24
CA SER A 72 10.96 7.75 -6.67
C SER A 72 9.81 6.86 -7.16
N PHE A 73 9.34 7.10 -8.38
CA PHE A 73 8.31 6.27 -9.02
C PHE A 73 8.73 4.79 -9.04
N GLU A 74 9.99 4.51 -9.40
CA GLU A 74 10.53 3.15 -9.46
C GLU A 74 10.59 2.48 -8.09
N GLN A 75 10.93 3.23 -7.05
CA GLN A 75 10.97 2.72 -5.68
C GLN A 75 9.56 2.37 -5.19
N ILE A 76 8.59 3.23 -5.45
CA ILE A 76 7.18 3.00 -5.08
C ILE A 76 6.64 1.79 -5.85
N THR A 77 6.86 1.72 -7.17
CA THR A 77 6.46 0.59 -8.01
C THR A 77 7.04 -0.73 -7.49
N ARG A 78 8.33 -0.74 -7.11
CA ARG A 78 8.97 -1.92 -6.54
C ARG A 78 8.31 -2.38 -5.24
N ARG A 79 7.93 -1.46 -4.35
CA ARG A 79 7.23 -1.78 -3.09
C ARG A 79 5.82 -2.31 -3.36
N LEU A 80 5.11 -1.76 -4.34
CA LEU A 80 3.82 -2.29 -4.78
C LEU A 80 3.98 -3.71 -5.35
N THR A 81 5.05 -3.97 -6.11
CA THR A 81 5.35 -5.32 -6.61
C THR A 81 5.56 -6.33 -5.48
N ILE A 82 6.19 -5.94 -4.36
CA ILE A 82 6.29 -6.81 -3.17
C ILE A 82 4.90 -7.19 -2.64
N LEU A 83 3.97 -6.24 -2.60
CA LEU A 83 2.60 -6.50 -2.15
C LEU A 83 1.84 -7.41 -3.13
N HIS A 84 2.02 -7.24 -4.45
CA HIS A 84 1.47 -8.16 -5.45
C HIS A 84 2.01 -9.58 -5.30
N VAL A 85 3.31 -9.73 -5.02
CA VAL A 85 3.92 -11.04 -4.76
C VAL A 85 3.30 -11.68 -3.51
N LEU A 86 3.11 -10.92 -2.42
CA LEU A 86 2.44 -11.42 -1.23
C LEU A 86 1.00 -11.88 -1.52
N LYS A 87 0.24 -11.11 -2.32
CA LYS A 87 -1.10 -11.48 -2.77
C LYS A 87 -1.09 -12.76 -3.61
N ALA A 88 -0.14 -12.88 -4.56
CA ALA A 88 0.04 -14.10 -5.36
C ALA A 88 0.39 -15.32 -4.51
N LEU A 89 1.14 -15.13 -3.44
CA LEU A 89 1.44 -16.15 -2.43
C LEU A 89 0.28 -16.42 -1.45
N LYS A 90 -0.89 -15.82 -1.70
CA LYS A 90 -2.11 -15.95 -0.87
C LYS A 90 -1.94 -15.50 0.58
N ILE A 91 -1.04 -14.56 0.82
CA ILE A 91 -0.90 -13.91 2.12
C ILE A 91 -1.95 -12.80 2.22
N PRO A 92 -2.86 -12.84 3.22
CA PRO A 92 -3.86 -11.80 3.43
C PRO A 92 -3.21 -10.43 3.62
N LEU A 93 -3.66 -9.44 2.84
CA LEU A 93 -3.22 -8.04 2.92
C LEU A 93 -4.36 -7.14 3.37
N PHE A 94 -4.08 -6.23 4.30
CA PHE A 94 -4.97 -5.18 4.79
C PHE A 94 -4.26 -3.82 4.67
N ASN A 95 -4.69 -2.94 3.76
CA ASN A 95 -5.70 -3.16 2.72
C ASN A 95 -5.15 -4.02 1.57
N ASP A 96 -6.07 -4.47 0.69
CA ASP A 96 -5.69 -5.18 -0.53
C ASP A 96 -4.86 -4.29 -1.45
N ILE A 97 -3.90 -4.89 -2.18
CA ILE A 97 -2.99 -4.16 -3.06
C ILE A 97 -3.73 -3.39 -4.16
N ASP A 98 -4.80 -3.92 -4.72
CA ASP A 98 -5.57 -3.24 -5.76
C ASP A 98 -6.22 -1.95 -5.24
N CYS A 99 -6.63 -1.93 -3.97
CA CYS A 99 -7.11 -0.73 -3.29
C CYS A 99 -5.98 0.27 -3.03
N ILE A 100 -4.82 -0.23 -2.62
CA ILE A 100 -3.64 0.60 -2.35
C ILE A 100 -3.18 1.32 -3.63
N GLU A 101 -3.09 0.62 -4.75
CA GLU A 101 -2.71 1.21 -6.04
C GLU A 101 -3.68 2.29 -6.49
N LYS A 102 -4.99 2.01 -6.45
CA LYS A 102 -6.02 2.99 -6.80
C LYS A 102 -5.96 4.25 -5.93
N THR A 103 -5.61 4.13 -4.65
CA THR A 103 -5.51 5.27 -3.73
C THR A 103 -4.14 5.98 -3.81
N THR A 104 -3.13 5.35 -4.34
CA THR A 104 -1.81 5.95 -4.60
C THR A 104 -1.91 6.94 -5.76
N ASP A 105 -2.66 6.63 -6.80
CA ASP A 105 -3.00 7.56 -7.89
C ASP A 105 -4.22 8.40 -7.50
N LYS A 106 -3.97 9.68 -7.17
CA LYS A 106 -5.02 10.62 -6.78
C LYS A 106 -6.01 10.92 -7.92
N SER A 107 -5.56 10.84 -9.18
CA SER A 107 -6.42 11.02 -10.36
C SER A 107 -7.43 9.88 -10.46
N MET A 108 -6.95 8.66 -10.33
CA MET A 108 -7.78 7.46 -10.32
C MET A 108 -8.74 7.46 -9.12
N THR A 109 -8.26 7.84 -7.93
CA THR A 109 -9.11 7.97 -6.74
C THR A 109 -10.27 8.94 -6.99
N THR A 110 -9.97 10.15 -7.49
CA THR A 110 -11.00 11.18 -7.74
C THR A 110 -11.97 10.73 -8.83
N PHE A 111 -11.46 10.11 -9.90
CA PHE A 111 -12.31 9.54 -10.95
C PHE A 111 -13.29 8.51 -10.39
N LEU A 112 -12.81 7.52 -9.62
CA LEU A 112 -13.63 6.45 -9.06
C LEU A 112 -14.69 7.01 -8.10
N LEU A 113 -14.33 7.92 -7.21
CA LEU A 113 -15.28 8.54 -6.29
C LEU A 113 -16.40 9.25 -7.06
N SER A 114 -16.04 10.05 -8.08
CA SER A 114 -17.01 10.74 -8.94
C SER A 114 -17.88 9.76 -9.74
N TYR A 115 -17.27 8.72 -10.32
CA TYR A 115 -17.96 7.69 -11.09
C TYR A 115 -19.04 6.96 -10.28
N PHE A 116 -18.76 6.70 -8.99
CA PHE A 116 -19.72 6.08 -8.07
C PHE A 116 -20.65 7.08 -7.37
N GLY A 117 -20.74 8.32 -7.88
CA GLY A 117 -21.71 9.32 -7.41
C GLY A 117 -21.35 10.01 -6.09
N LEU A 118 -20.14 9.83 -5.59
CA LEU A 118 -19.67 10.55 -4.40
C LEU A 118 -19.27 11.98 -4.77
N LYS A 119 -19.62 12.95 -3.92
CA LYS A 119 -19.23 14.35 -4.11
C LYS A 119 -17.72 14.49 -4.06
N THR A 120 -17.14 15.00 -5.14
CA THR A 120 -15.70 15.28 -5.26
C THR A 120 -15.50 16.71 -5.74
N PRO A 121 -14.37 17.34 -5.43
CA PRO A 121 -14.00 18.60 -6.08
C PRO A 121 -13.91 18.42 -7.59
N LEU A 122 -14.30 19.43 -8.35
CA LEU A 122 -14.10 19.45 -9.79
C LEU A 122 -12.60 19.38 -10.09
N THR A 123 -12.19 18.30 -10.77
CA THR A 123 -10.78 17.97 -10.96
C THR A 123 -10.45 17.81 -12.45
N TRP A 124 -9.32 18.36 -12.87
CA TRP A 124 -8.75 18.19 -14.20
C TRP A 124 -7.30 17.76 -14.02
N VAL A 125 -6.88 16.77 -14.78
CA VAL A 125 -5.53 16.20 -14.69
C VAL A 125 -4.88 16.19 -16.07
N PRO A 126 -4.58 17.38 -16.66
CA PRO A 126 -3.90 17.46 -17.93
C PRO A 126 -2.40 17.23 -17.76
N GLU A 127 -1.80 16.46 -18.66
CA GLU A 127 -0.35 16.28 -18.72
C GLU A 127 0.33 17.50 -19.32
N LYS A 128 -0.21 18.02 -20.44
CA LYS A 128 0.42 19.13 -21.17
C LYS A 128 0.04 20.49 -20.57
N LYS A 129 1.05 21.32 -20.27
CA LYS A 129 0.88 22.69 -19.75
C LYS A 129 -0.05 23.55 -20.61
N ARG A 130 -0.03 23.37 -21.96
CA ARG A 130 -0.95 24.06 -22.87
C ARG A 130 -2.40 23.74 -22.56
N ILE A 131 -2.74 22.46 -22.38
CA ILE A 131 -4.08 21.99 -22.05
C ILE A 131 -4.53 22.56 -20.68
N ALA A 132 -3.63 22.56 -19.69
CA ALA A 132 -3.92 23.15 -18.38
C ALA A 132 -4.32 24.63 -18.49
N LYS A 133 -3.57 25.43 -19.29
CA LYS A 133 -3.88 26.83 -19.54
C LYS A 133 -5.25 27.02 -20.21
N GLU A 134 -5.57 26.23 -21.22
CA GLU A 134 -6.87 26.29 -21.93
C GLU A 134 -8.04 26.02 -20.97
N ILE A 135 -7.90 25.04 -20.08
CA ILE A 135 -8.92 24.71 -19.06
C ILE A 135 -9.12 25.91 -18.11
N LEU A 136 -8.04 26.50 -17.60
CA LEU A 136 -8.10 27.65 -16.70
C LEU A 136 -8.79 28.87 -17.37
N GLN A 137 -8.42 29.18 -18.62
CA GLN A 137 -9.01 30.30 -19.37
C GLN A 137 -10.50 30.13 -19.61
N LYS A 138 -10.97 28.89 -19.87
CA LYS A 138 -12.41 28.60 -20.03
C LYS A 138 -13.20 28.78 -18.73
N LYS A 139 -12.56 28.56 -17.57
CA LYS A 139 -13.17 28.70 -16.25
C LYS A 139 -13.26 30.14 -15.75
N SER A 140 -12.27 30.97 -16.07
CA SER A 140 -12.28 32.39 -15.65
C SER A 140 -13.30 33.24 -16.42
N LYS A 141 -13.95 32.67 -17.44
CA LYS A 141 -15.04 33.35 -18.24
C LYS A 141 -16.44 32.94 -17.81
N LYS A 142 -16.58 32.11 -16.78
CA LYS A 142 -17.87 31.77 -16.14
C LYS A 142 -17.91 32.27 -14.70
#